data_b1a7b535f473d9812a8fe2891f6809e1
#
_entry.id   b1a7b535f473d9812a8fe2891f6809e1
#
_cell.length_a   1.000
_cell.length_b   1.000
_cell.length_c   1.000
_cell.angle_alpha   90.00
_cell.angle_beta   90.00
_cell.angle_gamma   90.00
#
_symmetry.space_group_name_H-M   'P 1'
#
loop_
_entity.id
_entity.type
_entity.pdbx_description
1 polymer ?
#
loop_
_entity_poly.entity_id
_entity_poly.type
_entity_poly.pdbx_seq_one_letter_code
_entity_poly.pdbx_strand_id
1 'polypeptide(L)'
;MVQLLSDEELSQIVPTELPQIIEAMRAGYRYGNPDYDEKLWYSRAKKEEIQRAENEKKELDYREKHHLVTTGFQFEGYEIVSYLGIVAGEVVLGTGFLSEFTSSFADFFGVQSGIFEEKLETARHAAMDKLIKKSAALGGNAVIGIDIDYNMFSNNVIGVIANGTS
;
A
#
# COMPACT_ATOMS: atom_id res chain seq x y z
N MET A 1 20.20 -10.59 -44.52
CA MET A 1 19.40 -11.67 -43.90
C MET A 1 19.34 -11.33 -42.41
N VAL A 2 18.17 -10.94 -41.93
CA VAL A 2 17.99 -10.63 -40.51
C VAL A 2 17.61 -11.94 -39.78
N GLN A 3 18.41 -12.38 -38.85
CA GLN A 3 18.18 -13.61 -38.11
C GLN A 3 17.34 -13.29 -36.88
N LEU A 4 16.33 -14.10 -36.60
CA LEU A 4 15.59 -14.03 -35.35
C LEU A 4 16.52 -14.35 -34.19
N LEU A 5 16.58 -13.45 -33.22
CA LEU A 5 17.34 -13.66 -32.02
C LEU A 5 16.64 -14.70 -31.13
N SER A 6 17.43 -15.52 -30.47
CA SER A 6 16.96 -16.44 -29.43
C SER A 6 16.51 -15.67 -28.17
N ASP A 7 15.78 -16.35 -27.28
CA ASP A 7 15.36 -15.77 -26.01
C ASP A 7 16.54 -15.27 -25.16
N GLU A 8 17.64 -16.02 -25.23
CA GLU A 8 18.86 -15.73 -24.48
C GLU A 8 19.55 -14.47 -25.03
N GLU A 9 19.59 -14.32 -26.34
CA GLU A 9 20.15 -13.13 -27.00
C GLU A 9 19.26 -11.89 -26.76
N LEU A 10 17.93 -12.03 -26.80
CA LEU A 10 17.00 -10.97 -26.50
C LEU A 10 17.09 -10.53 -25.05
N SER A 11 17.29 -11.44 -24.10
CA SER A 11 17.46 -11.12 -22.68
C SER A 11 18.73 -10.36 -22.35
N GLN A 12 19.77 -10.50 -23.20
CA GLN A 12 21.01 -9.73 -23.06
C GLN A 12 20.90 -8.31 -23.62
N ILE A 13 20.02 -8.10 -24.61
CA ILE A 13 19.84 -6.81 -25.25
C ILE A 13 18.79 -5.97 -24.52
N VAL A 14 17.78 -6.61 -23.95
CA VAL A 14 16.67 -5.95 -23.24
C VAL A 14 16.79 -6.23 -21.75
N PRO A 15 16.68 -5.22 -20.89
CA PRO A 15 16.70 -5.43 -19.45
C PRO A 15 15.73 -6.53 -19.02
N THR A 16 16.18 -7.44 -18.18
CA THR A 16 15.39 -8.59 -17.66
C THR A 16 14.17 -8.14 -16.85
N GLU A 17 14.12 -6.88 -16.47
CA GLU A 17 13.01 -6.23 -15.78
C GLU A 17 11.74 -6.09 -16.65
N LEU A 18 11.86 -6.29 -17.97
CA LEU A 18 10.78 -6.09 -18.93
C LEU A 18 10.53 -7.35 -19.79
N PRO A 19 10.22 -8.52 -19.21
CA PRO A 19 9.97 -9.74 -19.98
C PRO A 19 8.83 -9.59 -20.98
N GLN A 20 7.86 -8.73 -20.70
CA GLN A 20 6.73 -8.44 -21.60
C GLN A 20 7.18 -7.68 -22.86
N ILE A 21 8.23 -6.87 -22.77
CA ILE A 21 8.81 -6.19 -23.93
C ILE A 21 9.45 -7.23 -24.86
N ILE A 22 10.17 -8.19 -24.29
CA ILE A 22 10.77 -9.29 -25.05
C ILE A 22 9.70 -10.08 -25.78
N GLU A 23 8.59 -10.39 -25.11
CA GLU A 23 7.46 -11.11 -25.68
C GLU A 23 6.75 -10.28 -26.76
N ALA A 24 6.53 -8.98 -26.53
CA ALA A 24 5.94 -8.07 -27.50
C ALA A 24 6.84 -7.92 -28.75
N MET A 25 8.14 -7.78 -28.56
CA MET A 25 9.12 -7.73 -29.64
C MET A 25 9.09 -9.04 -30.46
N ARG A 26 9.06 -10.18 -29.78
CA ARG A 26 8.98 -11.49 -30.41
C ARG A 26 7.69 -11.69 -31.21
N ALA A 27 6.54 -11.28 -30.66
CA ALA A 27 5.26 -11.35 -31.34
C ALA A 27 5.19 -10.43 -32.56
N GLY A 28 5.84 -9.27 -32.51
CA GLY A 28 5.91 -8.30 -33.61
C GLY A 28 7.00 -8.58 -34.62
N TYR A 29 8.07 -9.28 -34.21
CA TYR A 29 9.21 -9.57 -35.08
C TYR A 29 8.89 -10.72 -36.01
N ARG A 30 8.80 -10.40 -37.30
CA ARG A 30 8.66 -11.37 -38.38
C ARG A 30 9.73 -11.10 -39.40
N TYR A 31 10.40 -12.15 -39.83
CA TYR A 31 11.42 -12.04 -40.86
C TYR A 31 10.83 -11.41 -42.12
N GLY A 32 11.48 -10.34 -42.56
CA GLY A 32 11.00 -9.61 -43.77
C GLY A 32 9.75 -8.74 -43.56
N ASN A 33 9.33 -8.52 -42.28
CA ASN A 33 8.24 -7.56 -42.00
C ASN A 33 8.76 -6.11 -42.18
N PRO A 34 8.30 -5.36 -43.19
CA PRO A 34 8.75 -3.99 -43.44
C PRO A 34 8.27 -2.99 -42.33
N ASP A 35 7.23 -3.36 -41.58
CA ASP A 35 6.65 -2.51 -40.53
C ASP A 35 7.26 -2.75 -39.18
N TYR A 36 8.25 -3.65 -39.07
CA TYR A 36 8.94 -3.89 -37.82
C TYR A 36 9.91 -2.77 -37.50
N ASP A 37 9.67 -2.09 -36.39
CA ASP A 37 10.55 -1.07 -35.79
C ASP A 37 10.74 -1.40 -34.31
N GLU A 38 11.97 -1.79 -33.95
CA GLU A 38 12.36 -2.16 -32.59
C GLU A 38 12.08 -1.02 -31.59
N LYS A 39 12.39 0.23 -31.96
CA LYS A 39 12.14 1.40 -31.11
C LYS A 39 10.65 1.62 -30.90
N LEU A 40 9.84 1.36 -31.92
CA LEU A 40 8.39 1.51 -31.83
C LEU A 40 7.80 0.44 -30.90
N TRP A 41 8.25 -0.82 -30.99
CA TRP A 41 7.84 -1.91 -30.11
C TRP A 41 8.23 -1.64 -28.66
N TYR A 42 9.48 -1.26 -28.41
CA TYR A 42 9.95 -0.86 -27.11
C TYR A 42 9.12 0.28 -26.53
N SER A 43 8.86 1.31 -27.32
CA SER A 43 8.07 2.47 -26.92
C SER A 43 6.60 2.11 -26.58
N ARG A 44 5.98 1.20 -27.34
CA ARG A 44 4.63 0.69 -27.06
C ARG A 44 4.58 -0.13 -25.78
N ALA A 45 5.47 -1.11 -25.62
CA ALA A 45 5.55 -1.92 -24.43
C ALA A 45 5.79 -1.07 -23.17
N LYS A 46 6.64 -0.05 -23.25
CA LYS A 46 6.88 0.88 -22.15
C LYS A 46 5.65 1.73 -21.80
N LYS A 47 4.89 2.17 -22.80
CA LYS A 47 3.62 2.88 -22.59
C LYS A 47 2.58 1.99 -21.91
N GLU A 48 2.47 0.74 -22.33
CA GLU A 48 1.55 -0.24 -21.74
C GLU A 48 1.91 -0.53 -20.30
N GLU A 49 3.20 -0.68 -19.98
CA GLU A 49 3.69 -0.86 -18.62
C GLU A 49 3.32 0.34 -17.73
N ILE A 50 3.58 1.57 -18.21
CA ILE A 50 3.21 2.80 -17.49
C ILE A 50 1.70 2.86 -17.26
N GLN A 51 0.90 2.61 -18.30
CA GLN A 51 -0.55 2.63 -18.20
C GLN A 51 -1.08 1.57 -17.22
N ARG A 52 -0.49 0.39 -17.21
CA ARG A 52 -0.83 -0.67 -16.25
C ARG A 52 -0.53 -0.24 -14.82
N ALA A 53 0.67 0.29 -14.57
CA ALA A 53 1.05 0.79 -13.26
C ALA A 53 0.15 1.95 -12.77
N GLU A 54 -0.25 2.85 -13.68
CA GLU A 54 -1.21 3.91 -13.35
C GLU A 54 -2.61 3.37 -13.02
N ASN A 55 -3.07 2.36 -13.75
CA ASN A 55 -4.36 1.74 -13.50
C ASN A 55 -4.36 0.98 -12.16
N GLU A 56 -3.32 0.21 -11.88
CA GLU A 56 -3.13 -0.48 -10.59
C GLU A 56 -3.12 0.52 -9.42
N LYS A 57 -2.41 1.63 -9.59
CA LYS A 57 -2.39 2.71 -8.57
C LYS A 57 -3.76 3.33 -8.36
N LYS A 58 -4.51 3.59 -9.44
CA LYS A 58 -5.89 4.14 -9.35
C LYS A 58 -6.84 3.15 -8.65
N GLU A 59 -6.70 1.86 -8.96
CA GLU A 59 -7.51 0.83 -8.33
C GLU A 59 -7.20 0.70 -6.84
N LEU A 60 -5.93 0.75 -6.46
CA LEU A 60 -5.50 0.73 -5.07
C LEU A 60 -6.04 1.95 -4.31
N ASP A 61 -5.89 3.16 -4.86
CA ASP A 61 -6.40 4.40 -4.28
C ASP A 61 -7.94 4.35 -4.12
N TYR A 62 -8.64 3.77 -5.10
CA TYR A 62 -10.09 3.56 -5.00
C TYR A 62 -10.46 2.59 -3.87
N ARG A 63 -9.75 1.47 -3.74
CA ARG A 63 -9.97 0.50 -2.66
C ARG A 63 -9.70 1.10 -1.29
N GLU A 64 -8.62 1.89 -1.14
CA GLU A 64 -8.31 2.58 0.11
C GLU A 64 -9.43 3.54 0.51
N LYS A 65 -9.93 4.34 -0.42
CA LYS A 65 -10.99 5.33 -0.16
C LYS A 65 -12.36 4.74 0.15
N HIS A 66 -12.66 3.56 -0.40
CA HIS A 66 -13.97 2.91 -0.24
C HIS A 66 -13.92 1.69 0.68
N HIS A 67 -12.86 1.58 1.48
CA HIS A 67 -12.65 0.47 2.38
C HIS A 67 -13.68 0.47 3.52
N LEU A 68 -14.35 -0.65 3.70
CA LEU A 68 -15.28 -0.80 4.81
C LEU A 68 -14.55 -1.23 6.07
N VAL A 69 -14.88 -0.63 7.22
CA VAL A 69 -14.23 -0.93 8.49
C VAL A 69 -15.27 -1.08 9.60
N THR A 70 -15.10 -2.08 10.46
CA THR A 70 -15.99 -2.29 11.61
C THR A 70 -15.27 -3.01 12.75
N THR A 71 -15.68 -2.72 13.98
CA THR A 71 -15.29 -3.49 15.17
C THR A 71 -16.10 -4.81 15.28
N GLY A 72 -17.23 -4.90 14.56
CA GLY A 72 -18.01 -6.14 14.45
C GLY A 72 -17.33 -7.17 13.55
N PHE A 73 -17.86 -8.39 13.56
CA PHE A 73 -17.32 -9.51 12.76
C PHE A 73 -18.03 -9.69 11.41
N GLN A 74 -18.95 -8.80 11.06
CA GLN A 74 -19.69 -8.83 9.79
C GLN A 74 -20.26 -7.44 9.49
N PHE A 75 -20.63 -7.22 8.23
CA PHE A 75 -21.40 -6.06 7.79
C PHE A 75 -22.82 -6.52 7.44
N GLU A 76 -23.83 -5.81 7.92
CA GLU A 76 -25.21 -6.10 7.56
C GLU A 76 -25.42 -5.89 6.06
N GLY A 77 -26.04 -6.87 5.41
CA GLY A 77 -26.30 -6.84 3.96
C GLY A 77 -25.10 -7.20 3.08
N TYR A 78 -23.97 -7.62 3.66
CA TYR A 78 -22.79 -8.08 2.92
C TYR A 78 -22.43 -9.50 3.31
N GLU A 79 -21.88 -10.24 2.36
CA GLU A 79 -21.33 -11.57 2.56
C GLU A 79 -19.81 -11.54 2.49
N ILE A 80 -19.14 -12.20 3.42
CA ILE A 80 -17.69 -12.35 3.41
C ILE A 80 -17.36 -13.49 2.44
N VAL A 81 -16.69 -13.14 1.34
CA VAL A 81 -16.31 -14.11 0.30
C VAL A 81 -15.02 -14.83 0.66
N SER A 82 -14.06 -14.12 1.26
CA SER A 82 -12.77 -14.70 1.68
C SER A 82 -12.12 -13.85 2.77
N TYR A 83 -11.27 -14.50 3.56
CA TYR A 83 -10.38 -13.84 4.51
C TYR A 83 -8.98 -13.81 3.93
N LEU A 84 -8.37 -12.63 3.87
CA LEU A 84 -7.03 -12.42 3.31
C LEU A 84 -5.93 -12.47 4.39
N GLY A 85 -6.33 -12.40 5.66
CA GLY A 85 -5.44 -12.51 6.79
C GLY A 85 -5.56 -11.38 7.80
N ILE A 86 -4.71 -11.45 8.82
CA ILE A 86 -4.63 -10.43 9.86
C ILE A 86 -3.81 -9.25 9.33
N VAL A 87 -4.32 -8.06 9.53
CA VAL A 87 -3.64 -6.80 9.19
C VAL A 87 -3.49 -5.94 10.44
N ALA A 88 -2.41 -5.19 10.52
CA ALA A 88 -2.17 -4.26 11.60
C ALA A 88 -1.58 -2.94 11.09
N GLY A 89 -2.09 -1.83 11.60
CA GLY A 89 -1.52 -0.51 11.43
C GLY A 89 -0.90 -0.03 12.74
N GLU A 90 0.36 0.41 12.72
CA GLU A 90 1.12 0.75 13.91
C GLU A 90 1.70 2.16 13.80
N VAL A 91 1.54 2.95 14.84
CA VAL A 91 2.12 4.29 14.97
C VAL A 91 2.80 4.40 16.32
N VAL A 92 4.03 4.89 16.33
CA VAL A 92 4.80 5.11 17.55
C VAL A 92 4.98 6.62 17.75
N LEU A 93 4.51 7.09 18.88
CA LEU A 93 4.71 8.45 19.37
C LEU A 93 5.95 8.46 20.27
N GLY A 94 7.04 9.05 19.80
CA GLY A 94 8.35 9.02 20.46
C GLY A 94 8.58 10.14 21.48
N THR A 95 9.81 10.20 21.97
CA THR A 95 10.26 11.07 23.09
C THR A 95 10.01 12.57 22.90
N GLY A 96 10.02 13.10 21.68
CA GLY A 96 9.68 14.49 21.39
C GLY A 96 8.21 14.82 21.68
N PHE A 97 7.35 13.82 21.63
CA PHE A 97 5.93 13.93 21.93
C PHE A 97 5.66 14.16 23.43
N LEU A 98 6.40 13.45 24.29
CA LEU A 98 6.22 13.53 25.75
C LEU A 98 7.17 14.52 26.42
N SER A 99 8.30 14.89 25.80
CA SER A 99 9.24 15.85 26.37
C SER A 99 8.65 17.27 26.46
N GLU A 100 7.73 17.63 25.60
CA GLU A 100 6.94 18.86 25.71
C GLU A 100 5.99 18.82 26.92
N PHE A 101 5.72 17.61 27.46
CA PHE A 101 4.80 17.39 28.57
C PHE A 101 5.50 17.18 29.93
N THR A 102 6.76 16.71 29.95
CA THR A 102 7.43 16.38 31.23
C THR A 102 7.86 17.58 32.07
N SER A 103 7.91 18.79 31.49
CA SER A 103 8.21 20.01 32.23
C SER A 103 7.04 20.55 33.07
N SER A 104 5.84 19.99 32.93
CA SER A 104 4.63 20.56 33.52
C SER A 104 3.68 19.52 34.15
N PHE A 105 4.20 18.39 34.63
CA PHE A 105 3.34 17.35 35.23
C PHE A 105 2.61 17.82 36.50
N ALA A 106 3.05 18.92 37.13
CA ALA A 106 2.43 19.50 38.30
C ALA A 106 1.26 20.45 37.99
N ASP A 107 1.22 21.05 36.79
CA ASP A 107 0.18 22.03 36.40
C ASP A 107 -0.89 21.43 35.46
N PHE A 108 -0.89 20.12 35.32
CA PHE A 108 -1.43 19.41 34.12
C PHE A 108 -2.94 19.16 34.13
N PHE A 109 -3.68 19.53 35.17
CA PHE A 109 -5.09 19.13 35.27
C PHE A 109 -6.11 19.99 34.52
N GLY A 110 -5.71 20.99 33.75
CA GLY A 110 -6.72 21.87 33.18
C GLY A 110 -6.62 22.29 31.71
N VAL A 111 -5.44 22.42 31.11
CA VAL A 111 -5.30 23.09 29.81
C VAL A 111 -4.57 22.26 28.74
N GLN A 112 -3.80 21.25 29.12
CA GLN A 112 -2.97 20.47 28.18
C GLN A 112 -3.57 19.11 27.77
N SER A 113 -4.70 18.70 28.32
CA SER A 113 -5.40 17.46 27.92
C SER A 113 -5.84 17.49 26.46
N GLY A 114 -6.29 18.62 25.94
CA GLY A 114 -6.76 18.76 24.57
C GLY A 114 -5.68 18.48 23.52
N ILE A 115 -4.44 18.94 23.74
CA ILE A 115 -3.33 18.70 22.81
C ILE A 115 -2.93 17.21 22.82
N PHE A 116 -2.96 16.57 23.98
CA PHE A 116 -2.68 15.16 24.09
C PHE A 116 -3.75 14.30 23.41
N GLU A 117 -5.02 14.62 23.61
CA GLU A 117 -6.15 13.97 22.96
C GLU A 117 -6.09 14.12 21.45
N GLU A 118 -5.82 15.33 20.92
CA GLU A 118 -5.65 15.59 19.47
C GLU A 118 -4.52 14.74 18.87
N LYS A 119 -3.39 14.64 19.55
CA LYS A 119 -2.26 13.84 19.08
C LYS A 119 -2.54 12.34 19.12
N LEU A 120 -3.22 11.83 20.17
CA LEU A 120 -3.67 10.43 20.21
C LEU A 120 -4.70 10.14 19.10
N GLU A 121 -5.61 11.06 18.85
CA GLU A 121 -6.58 10.93 17.78
C GLU A 121 -5.89 10.90 16.40
N THR A 122 -4.92 11.79 16.18
CA THR A 122 -4.09 11.79 14.96
C THR A 122 -3.34 10.46 14.80
N ALA A 123 -2.75 9.94 15.88
CA ALA A 123 -2.06 8.65 15.83
C ALA A 123 -3.01 7.48 15.57
N ARG A 124 -4.22 7.52 16.14
CA ARG A 124 -5.27 6.53 15.88
C ARG A 124 -5.69 6.53 14.42
N HIS A 125 -5.95 7.70 13.85
CA HIS A 125 -6.28 7.82 12.43
C HIS A 125 -5.14 7.32 11.54
N ALA A 126 -3.90 7.68 11.84
CA ALA A 126 -2.75 7.20 11.10
C ALA A 126 -2.54 5.67 11.21
N ALA A 127 -2.86 5.06 12.36
CA ALA A 127 -2.84 3.61 12.52
C ALA A 127 -3.94 2.94 11.69
N MET A 128 -5.16 3.50 11.70
CA MET A 128 -6.28 3.04 10.87
C MET A 128 -5.97 3.16 9.37
N ASP A 129 -5.40 4.27 8.92
CA ASP A 129 -4.99 4.44 7.52
C ASP A 129 -3.97 3.39 7.09
N LYS A 130 -2.99 3.08 7.95
CA LYS A 130 -2.02 2.01 7.68
C LYS A 130 -2.68 0.63 7.61
N LEU A 131 -3.64 0.35 8.48
CA LEU A 131 -4.43 -0.88 8.49
C LEU A 131 -5.17 -1.04 7.16
N ILE A 132 -5.90 -0.01 6.74
CA ILE A 132 -6.66 0.03 5.48
C ILE A 132 -5.72 -0.18 4.27
N LYS A 133 -4.60 0.54 4.22
CA LYS A 133 -3.61 0.40 3.14
C LYS A 133 -3.05 -1.00 3.03
N LYS A 134 -2.74 -1.64 4.16
CA LYS A 134 -2.28 -3.03 4.17
C LYS A 134 -3.35 -4.00 3.67
N SER A 135 -4.61 -3.82 4.09
CA SER A 135 -5.74 -4.63 3.60
C SER A 135 -5.96 -4.42 2.10
N ALA A 136 -6.00 -3.18 1.63
CA ALA A 136 -6.16 -2.86 0.21
C ALA A 136 -5.03 -3.43 -0.65
N ALA A 137 -3.78 -3.41 -0.16
CA ALA A 137 -2.62 -4.01 -0.84
C ALA A 137 -2.71 -5.54 -0.95
N LEU A 138 -3.39 -6.21 0.00
CA LEU A 138 -3.72 -7.64 -0.09
C LEU A 138 -4.88 -7.93 -1.06
N GLY A 139 -5.53 -6.91 -1.59
CA GLY A 139 -6.71 -7.04 -2.44
C GLY A 139 -8.04 -6.96 -1.69
N GLY A 140 -8.01 -6.70 -0.37
CA GLY A 140 -9.19 -6.53 0.46
C GLY A 140 -9.97 -5.26 0.14
N ASN A 141 -11.24 -5.26 0.51
CA ASN A 141 -12.14 -4.10 0.44
C ASN A 141 -12.81 -3.83 1.79
N ALA A 142 -12.48 -4.64 2.80
CA ALA A 142 -13.04 -4.50 4.15
C ALA A 142 -12.08 -5.01 5.22
N VAL A 143 -12.19 -4.46 6.43
CA VAL A 143 -11.59 -5.00 7.65
C VAL A 143 -12.65 -5.13 8.72
N ILE A 144 -12.73 -6.31 9.32
CA ILE A 144 -13.65 -6.65 10.41
C ILE A 144 -12.90 -6.92 11.71
N GLY A 145 -13.63 -6.92 12.82
CA GLY A 145 -13.07 -7.23 14.14
C GLY A 145 -11.95 -6.28 14.53
N ILE A 146 -12.08 -4.99 14.18
CA ILE A 146 -11.03 -4.02 14.46
C ILE A 146 -10.94 -3.79 15.97
N ASP A 147 -9.73 -3.88 16.49
CA ASP A 147 -9.36 -3.49 17.85
C ASP A 147 -8.21 -2.47 17.80
N ILE A 148 -8.21 -1.53 18.75
CA ILE A 148 -7.21 -0.47 18.82
C ILE A 148 -6.58 -0.47 20.21
N ASP A 149 -5.29 -0.81 20.26
CA ASP A 149 -4.50 -0.86 21.45
C ASP A 149 -3.60 0.37 21.61
N TYR A 150 -3.41 0.78 22.85
CA TYR A 150 -2.47 1.81 23.26
C TYR A 150 -1.45 1.18 24.20
N ASN A 151 -0.22 1.02 23.74
CA ASN A 151 0.85 0.39 24.52
C ASN A 151 1.93 1.40 24.90
N MET A 152 2.26 1.50 26.19
CA MET A 152 3.42 2.25 26.67
C MET A 152 4.66 1.37 26.62
N PHE A 153 5.60 1.67 25.72
CA PHE A 153 6.88 0.96 25.64
C PHE A 153 7.93 1.49 26.61
N SER A 154 7.81 2.75 27.01
CA SER A 154 8.62 3.38 28.05
C SER A 154 7.86 4.61 28.57
N ASN A 155 8.43 5.29 29.57
CA ASN A 155 7.82 6.51 30.13
C ASN A 155 7.55 7.61 29.11
N ASN A 156 8.14 7.52 27.92
CA ASN A 156 8.10 8.56 26.88
C ASN A 156 7.76 8.04 25.50
N VAL A 157 7.28 6.79 25.36
CA VAL A 157 6.95 6.19 24.05
C VAL A 157 5.63 5.46 24.13
N ILE A 158 4.67 5.91 23.34
CA ILE A 158 3.35 5.27 23.20
C ILE A 158 3.22 4.70 21.80
N GLY A 159 2.82 3.44 21.70
CA GLY A 159 2.38 2.82 20.47
C GLY A 159 0.86 2.79 20.37
N VAL A 160 0.35 3.14 19.21
CA VAL A 160 -1.06 2.96 18.83
C VAL A 160 -1.10 1.89 17.76
N ILE A 161 -1.82 0.82 18.01
CA ILE A 161 -1.89 -0.36 17.15
C ILE A 161 -3.35 -0.62 16.81
N ALA A 162 -3.69 -0.58 15.55
CA ALA A 162 -4.99 -1.01 15.04
C ALA A 162 -4.83 -2.40 14.40
N ASN A 163 -5.60 -3.37 14.87
CA ASN A 163 -5.59 -4.75 14.37
C ASN A 163 -6.95 -5.09 13.77
N GLY A 164 -6.98 -6.03 12.82
CA GLY A 164 -8.22 -6.53 12.24
C GLY A 164 -7.98 -7.66 11.24
N THR A 165 -9.07 -8.18 10.70
CA THR A 165 -9.05 -9.23 9.66
C THR A 165 -9.53 -8.64 8.33
N SER A 166 -8.68 -8.75 7.32
CA SER A 166 -8.98 -8.37 5.94
C SER A 166 -9.69 -9.50 5.22
#